data_65bc9d17f8bfbbc74328bccf7986ff19
#
_entry.id   65bc9d17f8bfbbc74328bccf7986ff19
#
_cell.length_a   1.000
_cell.length_b   1.000
_cell.length_c   1.000
_cell.angle_alpha   90.00
_cell.angle_beta   90.00
_cell.angle_gamma   90.00
#
_symmetry.space_group_name_H-M   'P 1'
#
loop_
_entity.id
_entity.type
_entity.pdbx_description
1 polymer ?
#
loop_
_entity_poly.entity_id
_entity_poly.type
_entity_poly.pdbx_seq_one_letter_code
_entity_poly.pdbx_strand_id
1 'polypeptide(L)'
;MMRSGYETGYELNPIQRIAANAASSRWRDAVVTAVGADGWLELADLTGDRVDRVWHYAPIAVAVGEPVSLHEQYSVLAVGRAQYSVRAA
;
A
#
# COMPACT_ATOMS: atom_id res chain seq x y z
N MET A 1 2.79 7.03 23.65
CA MET A 1 1.61 6.19 23.40
C MET A 1 2.01 5.04 22.50
N MET A 2 1.66 3.84 22.88
CA MET A 2 1.93 2.67 22.04
C MET A 2 0.90 2.59 20.90
N ARG A 3 1.37 2.41 19.68
CA ARG A 3 0.45 2.16 18.58
C ARG A 3 -0.08 0.74 18.64
N SER A 4 -1.29 0.57 18.16
CA SER A 4 -1.91 -0.74 18.01
C SER A 4 -1.19 -1.56 16.94
N GLY A 5 -1.08 -2.88 17.12
CA GLY A 5 -0.60 -3.80 16.09
C GLY A 5 -1.52 -3.88 14.88
N TYR A 6 -2.75 -3.36 14.96
CA TYR A 6 -3.71 -3.34 13.86
C TYR A 6 -3.76 -2.00 13.16
N GLU A 7 -2.97 -1.03 13.59
CA GLU A 7 -2.95 0.29 12.99
C GLU A 7 -2.27 0.24 11.62
N THR A 8 -2.97 0.75 10.59
CA THR A 8 -2.42 0.75 9.22
C THR A 8 -1.34 1.80 9.05
N GLY A 9 -0.46 1.58 8.08
CA GLY A 9 0.64 2.50 7.77
C GLY A 9 1.94 2.17 8.47
N TYR A 10 1.93 1.23 9.38
CA TYR A 10 3.10 0.81 10.16
C TYR A 10 3.54 -0.60 9.77
N GLU A 11 3.89 -1.43 10.72
CA GLU A 11 4.30 -2.80 10.43
C GLU A 11 3.10 -3.63 9.95
N LEU A 12 3.34 -4.50 8.98
CA LEU A 12 2.29 -5.38 8.47
C LEU A 12 1.96 -6.44 9.53
N ASN A 13 0.73 -6.39 10.01
CA ASN A 13 0.23 -7.35 10.97
C ASN A 13 0.03 -8.72 10.28
N PRO A 14 0.42 -9.84 10.90
CA PRO A 14 0.22 -11.16 10.29
C PRO A 14 -1.23 -11.46 9.93
N ILE A 15 -2.19 -11.05 10.73
CA ILE A 15 -3.62 -11.22 10.44
C ILE A 15 -4.02 -10.39 9.22
N GLN A 16 -3.55 -9.15 9.13
CA GLN A 16 -3.78 -8.28 7.99
C GLN A 16 -3.25 -8.91 6.71
N ARG A 17 -2.04 -9.46 6.76
CA ARG A 17 -1.40 -10.12 5.62
C ARG A 17 -2.19 -11.35 5.18
N ILE A 18 -2.59 -12.20 6.10
CA ILE A 18 -3.36 -13.41 5.79
C ILE A 18 -4.70 -13.02 5.19
N ALA A 19 -5.40 -12.05 5.76
CA ALA A 19 -6.71 -11.60 5.28
C ALA A 19 -6.61 -11.01 3.87
N ALA A 20 -5.60 -10.18 3.60
CA ALA A 20 -5.40 -9.59 2.28
C ALA A 20 -5.12 -10.66 1.22
N ASN A 21 -4.27 -11.63 1.54
CA ASN A 21 -3.93 -12.70 0.59
C ASN A 21 -5.09 -13.68 0.37
N ALA A 22 -5.94 -13.89 1.38
CA ALA A 22 -7.15 -14.71 1.24
C ALA A 22 -8.21 -14.02 0.39
N ALA A 23 -8.30 -12.69 0.44
CA ALA A 23 -9.24 -11.91 -0.37
C ALA A 23 -8.57 -11.47 -1.69
N SER A 24 -8.11 -12.42 -2.48
CA SER A 24 -7.28 -12.16 -3.65
C SER A 24 -7.96 -11.33 -4.73
N SER A 25 -9.31 -11.37 -4.83
CA SER A 25 -10.06 -10.58 -5.82
C SER A 25 -10.12 -9.08 -5.48
N ARG A 26 -9.68 -8.67 -4.31
CA ARG A 26 -9.71 -7.28 -3.87
C ARG A 26 -8.39 -6.53 -4.13
N TRP A 27 -7.42 -7.19 -4.72
CA TRP A 27 -6.20 -6.53 -5.16
C TRP A 27 -6.47 -5.73 -6.43
N ARG A 28 -5.96 -4.50 -6.45
CA ARG A 28 -6.09 -3.61 -7.59
C ARG A 28 -4.71 -3.17 -8.06
N ASP A 29 -4.43 -3.37 -9.33
CA ASP A 29 -3.16 -2.96 -9.93
C ASP A 29 -3.10 -1.45 -10.12
N ALA A 30 -1.93 -0.88 -9.88
CA ALA A 30 -1.68 0.55 -10.00
C ALA A 30 -0.23 0.79 -10.41
N VAL A 31 0.07 2.05 -10.72
CA VAL A 31 1.41 2.51 -11.06
C VAL A 31 1.76 3.66 -10.13
N VAL A 32 2.97 3.65 -9.61
CA VAL A 32 3.47 4.75 -8.76
C VAL A 32 3.67 5.99 -9.62
N THR A 33 3.02 7.09 -9.28
CA THR A 33 3.14 8.36 -10.00
C THR A 33 3.93 9.42 -9.23
N ALA A 34 4.07 9.27 -7.92
CA ALA A 34 4.89 10.17 -7.11
C ALA A 34 5.38 9.45 -5.85
N VAL A 35 6.58 9.78 -5.43
CA VAL A 35 7.20 9.27 -4.20
C VAL A 35 7.55 10.47 -3.33
N GLY A 36 6.87 10.62 -2.20
CA GLY A 36 7.14 11.68 -1.24
C GLY A 36 8.24 11.32 -0.26
N ALA A 37 8.97 12.32 0.23
CA ALA A 37 10.07 12.10 1.18
C ALA A 37 9.57 11.73 2.57
N ASP A 38 8.30 11.95 2.86
CA ASP A 38 7.69 11.79 4.17
C ASP A 38 6.86 10.50 4.30
N GLY A 39 7.03 9.56 3.37
CA GLY A 39 6.33 8.28 3.40
C GLY A 39 5.07 8.22 2.55
N TRP A 40 4.70 9.31 1.89
CA TRP A 40 3.55 9.33 0.99
C TRP A 40 3.91 8.83 -0.39
N LEU A 41 3.04 8.00 -0.95
CA LEU A 41 3.10 7.56 -2.34
C LEU A 41 1.80 7.96 -3.04
N GLU A 42 1.91 8.35 -4.29
CA GLU A 42 0.76 8.57 -5.15
C GLU A 42 0.68 7.42 -6.16
N LEU A 43 -0.50 6.83 -6.27
CA LEU A 43 -0.75 5.68 -7.13
C LEU A 43 -1.88 6.03 -8.10
N ALA A 44 -1.70 5.74 -9.37
CA ALA A 44 -2.78 5.82 -10.36
C ALA A 44 -3.17 4.41 -10.76
N ASP A 45 -4.46 4.14 -10.89
CA ASP A 45 -4.88 2.85 -11.41
C ASP A 45 -4.52 2.73 -12.90
N LEU A 46 -4.61 1.50 -13.44
CA LEU A 46 -4.16 1.26 -14.82
C LEU A 46 -5.03 1.96 -15.86
N THR A 47 -6.26 2.32 -15.50
CA THR A 47 -7.15 3.06 -16.40
C THR A 47 -6.90 4.56 -16.35
N GLY A 48 -6.20 5.05 -15.33
CA GLY A 48 -5.94 6.47 -15.12
C GLY A 48 -7.11 7.24 -14.53
N ASP A 49 -8.22 6.57 -14.23
CA ASP A 49 -9.44 7.23 -13.73
C ASP A 49 -9.37 7.55 -12.25
N ARG A 50 -8.45 6.93 -11.52
CA ARG A 50 -8.38 7.08 -10.07
C ARG A 50 -6.95 7.24 -9.61
N VAL A 51 -6.76 8.19 -8.69
CA VAL A 51 -5.48 8.44 -8.03
C VAL A 51 -5.69 8.27 -6.54
N ASP A 52 -4.84 7.45 -5.92
CA ASP A 52 -4.84 7.23 -4.48
C ASP A 52 -3.53 7.71 -3.89
N ARG A 53 -3.58 8.20 -2.67
CA ARG A 53 -2.39 8.51 -1.88
C ARG A 53 -2.36 7.59 -0.67
N VAL A 54 -1.23 6.94 -0.47
CA VAL A 54 -1.03 6.03 0.66
C VAL A 54 0.23 6.39 1.42
N TRP A 55 0.24 6.10 2.69
CA TRP A 55 1.35 6.44 3.58
C TRP A 55 1.86 5.20 4.31
N HIS A 56 3.18 5.13 4.43
CA HIS A 56 3.87 4.12 5.23
C HIS A 56 4.91 4.83 6.09
N TYR A 57 5.11 4.36 7.32
CA TYR A 57 5.98 5.02 8.29
C TYR A 57 7.45 5.00 7.92
N ALA A 58 7.88 4.07 7.09
CA ALA A 58 9.27 3.93 6.65
C ALA A 58 9.35 4.02 5.13
N PRO A 59 10.46 4.45 4.56
CA PRO A 59 10.61 4.51 3.12
C PRO A 59 10.39 3.14 2.48
N ILE A 60 9.61 3.11 1.40
CA ILE A 60 9.41 1.93 0.58
C ILE A 60 10.31 2.08 -0.64
N ALA A 61 11.10 1.03 -0.92
CA ALA A 61 11.98 1.02 -2.08
C ALA A 61 11.17 0.83 -3.36
N VAL A 62 10.69 1.93 -3.91
CA VAL A 62 9.84 1.95 -5.10
C VAL A 62 10.17 3.21 -5.91
N ALA A 63 10.06 3.11 -7.24
CA ALA A 63 10.32 4.22 -8.14
C ALA A 63 9.04 4.63 -8.87
N VAL A 64 9.00 5.89 -9.30
CA VAL A 64 7.93 6.38 -10.18
C VAL A 64 7.91 5.52 -11.44
N GLY A 65 6.72 5.11 -11.85
CA GLY A 65 6.52 4.22 -13.00
C GLY A 65 6.49 2.74 -12.64
N GLU A 66 6.81 2.38 -11.40
CA GLU A 66 6.82 0.98 -10.98
C GLU A 66 5.41 0.46 -10.77
N PRO A 67 5.07 -0.74 -11.28
CA PRO A 67 3.77 -1.34 -11.03
C PRO A 67 3.69 -1.88 -9.59
N VAL A 68 2.53 -1.68 -8.98
CA VAL A 68 2.24 -2.15 -7.62
C VAL A 68 0.81 -2.68 -7.56
N SER A 69 0.43 -3.31 -6.46
CA SER A 69 -0.94 -3.72 -6.20
C SER A 69 -1.40 -3.24 -4.84
N LEU A 70 -2.61 -2.71 -4.77
CA LEU A 70 -3.18 -2.18 -3.54
C LEU A 70 -4.41 -3.01 -3.14
N HIS A 71 -4.42 -3.48 -1.91
CA HIS A 71 -5.58 -4.11 -1.30
C HIS A 71 -6.28 -3.08 -0.41
N GLU A 72 -7.35 -2.48 -0.91
CA GLU A 72 -8.01 -1.39 -0.20
C GLU A 72 -8.65 -1.83 1.11
N GLN A 73 -9.27 -3.01 1.11
CA GLN A 73 -10.00 -3.48 2.27
C GLN A 73 -9.10 -3.67 3.49
N TYR A 74 -7.90 -4.19 3.28
CA TYR A 74 -6.97 -4.46 4.38
C TYR A 74 -5.75 -3.54 4.38
N SER A 75 -5.73 -2.54 3.50
CA SER A 75 -4.69 -1.51 3.46
C SER A 75 -3.29 -2.10 3.30
N VAL A 76 -3.12 -2.97 2.32
CA VAL A 76 -1.82 -3.59 2.02
C VAL A 76 -1.37 -3.17 0.63
N LEU A 77 -0.12 -2.70 0.54
CA LEU A 77 0.53 -2.39 -0.73
C LEU A 77 1.56 -3.48 -1.04
N ALA A 78 1.44 -4.10 -2.21
CA ALA A 78 2.41 -5.08 -2.69
C ALA A 78 3.33 -4.44 -3.72
N VAL A 79 4.64 -4.51 -3.47
CA VAL A 79 5.68 -4.01 -4.35
C VAL A 79 6.61 -5.19 -4.64
N GLY A 80 6.50 -5.78 -5.83
CA GLY A 80 7.19 -7.03 -6.11
C GLY A 80 6.75 -8.12 -5.14
N ARG A 81 7.70 -8.69 -4.41
CA ARG A 81 7.42 -9.73 -3.41
C ARG A 81 7.17 -9.16 -2.01
N ALA A 82 7.42 -7.89 -1.82
CA ALA A 82 7.24 -7.24 -0.51
C ALA A 82 5.81 -6.75 -0.35
N GLN A 83 5.32 -6.80 0.88
CA GLN A 83 4.01 -6.26 1.23
C GLN A 83 4.16 -5.32 2.41
N TYR A 84 3.43 -4.21 2.37
CA TYR A 84 3.51 -3.15 3.37
C TYR A 84 2.11 -2.77 3.83
N SER A 85 1.97 -2.51 5.13
CA SER A 85 0.77 -1.89 5.67
C SER A 85 0.79 -0.41 5.32
N VAL A 86 -0.27 0.09 4.72
CA VAL A 86 -0.37 1.50 4.32
C VAL A 86 -1.63 2.14 4.86
N ARG A 87 -1.61 3.47 4.95
CA ARG A 87 -2.76 4.26 5.37
C ARG A 87 -3.22 5.10 4.18
N ALA A 88 -4.49 5.04 3.84
CA ALA A 88 -5.05 5.87 2.79
C ALA A 88 -5.20 7.32 3.27
N ALA A 89 -4.99 8.23 2.36
CA ALA A 89 -5.22 9.65 2.61
C ALA A 89 -6.72 9.95 2.77
#